data_8a8ca055a1dba9199e24cf5f46efb43c
#
_entry.id   8a8ca055a1dba9199e24cf5f46efb43c
#
_cell.length_a   1.000
_cell.length_b   1.000
_cell.length_c   1.000
_cell.angle_alpha   90.00
_cell.angle_beta   90.00
_cell.angle_gamma   90.00
#
_symmetry.space_group_name_H-M   'P 1'
#
loop_
_entity.id
_entity.type
_entity.pdbx_description
1 polymer ?
#
loop_
_entity_poly.entity_id
_entity_poly.type
_entity_poly.pdbx_seq_one_letter_code
_entity_poly.pdbx_strand_id
1 'polypeptide(L)'
;MAADHLSEKMKNVIWPEFRAHFRSAASAASYWSDLCEFAQITGADLTQAREQDVQAYYRIMTERCEGGEIQQGTLAKKFRELHSLADFMCRRTDAYGLPSSFQDLFYPYLPGLAGQDRYADVAPVEEIDRLLEAAQGDRQAYTVITLLYRVGLSSTEICALKREDIGLYENGAYLAPEGRQEGVYVPEDALQVLESYLEGAGEHPTLFYNRRGDPLNPMYISRMLRRYSELAGIPPCSARKLRSACAYNLFSYEAGARQVAAHMGITKTHVNRYRKKAYKEQLSRAAGRLVRIRVEDPFGREEL
;
A
#
# COMPACT_ATOMS: atom_id res chain seq x y z
N MET A 1 9.11 8.27 27.14
CA MET A 1 9.11 9.69 26.71
C MET A 1 7.93 10.03 25.78
N ALA A 2 7.55 9.29 24.74
CA ALA A 2 6.41 9.69 23.89
C ALA A 2 5.00 9.57 24.52
N ALA A 3 4.83 8.80 25.58
CA ALA A 3 3.55 8.56 26.26
C ALA A 3 3.32 9.43 27.52
N ASP A 4 4.20 10.36 27.81
CA ASP A 4 4.13 11.15 29.05
C ASP A 4 2.96 12.16 29.07
N HIS A 5 2.47 12.53 27.89
CA HIS A 5 1.32 13.43 27.71
C HIS A 5 -0.03 12.71 27.62
N LEU A 6 -0.05 11.38 27.72
CA LEU A 6 -1.29 10.61 27.71
C LEU A 6 -1.80 10.40 29.15
N SER A 7 -3.12 10.56 29.33
CA SER A 7 -3.79 10.28 30.61
C SER A 7 -3.71 8.81 30.98
N GLU A 8 -3.74 8.50 32.28
CA GLU A 8 -3.81 7.11 32.76
C GLU A 8 -5.05 6.38 32.22
N LYS A 9 -6.15 7.09 32.05
CA LYS A 9 -7.37 6.55 31.45
C LYS A 9 -7.13 6.12 29.98
N MET A 10 -6.43 6.95 29.20
CA MET A 10 -6.09 6.63 27.82
C MET A 10 -5.18 5.39 27.77
N LYS A 11 -4.12 5.36 28.58
CA LYS A 11 -3.11 4.28 28.57
C LYS A 11 -3.68 2.94 29.03
N ASN A 12 -4.44 2.95 30.11
CA ASN A 12 -4.76 1.73 30.86
C ASN A 12 -6.17 1.19 30.60
N VAL A 13 -7.06 2.02 30.03
CA VAL A 13 -8.46 1.63 29.79
C VAL A 13 -8.79 1.72 28.29
N ILE A 14 -8.75 2.91 27.71
CA ILE A 14 -9.27 3.15 26.36
C ILE A 14 -8.38 2.45 25.31
N TRP A 15 -7.07 2.68 25.37
CA TRP A 15 -6.15 2.11 24.38
C TRP A 15 -6.12 0.58 24.37
N PRO A 16 -6.05 -0.15 25.50
CA PRO A 16 -6.10 -1.62 25.50
C PRO A 16 -7.36 -2.17 24.82
N GLU A 17 -8.54 -1.59 25.08
CA GLU A 17 -9.79 -1.99 24.45
C GLU A 17 -9.80 -1.70 22.95
N PHE A 18 -9.35 -0.51 22.54
CA PHE A 18 -9.25 -0.16 21.13
C PHE A 18 -8.24 -1.05 20.40
N ARG A 19 -7.07 -1.30 21.02
CA ARG A 19 -6.04 -2.18 20.47
C ARG A 19 -6.54 -3.60 20.19
N ALA A 20 -7.47 -4.12 20.99
CA ALA A 20 -8.02 -5.47 20.83
C ALA A 20 -8.77 -5.66 19.48
N HIS A 21 -9.17 -4.58 18.81
CA HIS A 21 -9.82 -4.63 17.51
C HIS A 21 -8.85 -4.77 16.32
N PHE A 22 -7.54 -4.63 16.56
CA PHE A 22 -6.55 -4.73 15.48
C PHE A 22 -6.11 -6.17 15.25
N ARG A 23 -6.17 -6.61 14.02
CA ARG A 23 -5.60 -7.91 13.58
C ARG A 23 -4.08 -7.86 13.45
N SER A 24 -3.49 -6.68 13.27
CA SER A 24 -2.07 -6.46 13.03
C SER A 24 -1.44 -5.61 14.12
N ALA A 25 -0.36 -6.11 14.72
CA ALA A 25 0.45 -5.35 15.68
C ALA A 25 1.03 -4.06 15.05
N ALA A 26 1.39 -4.11 13.77
CA ALA A 26 1.90 -2.95 13.04
C ALA A 26 0.84 -1.85 12.89
N SER A 27 -0.43 -2.21 12.64
CA SER A 27 -1.53 -1.24 12.62
C SER A 27 -1.72 -0.60 13.98
N ALA A 28 -1.78 -1.40 15.06
CA ALA A 28 -1.89 -0.86 16.41
C ALA A 28 -0.74 0.08 16.76
N ALA A 29 0.51 -0.29 16.41
CA ALA A 29 1.68 0.56 16.63
C ALA A 29 1.59 1.90 15.86
N SER A 30 1.03 1.89 14.65
CA SER A 30 0.80 3.11 13.85
C SER A 30 -0.15 4.07 14.54
N TYR A 31 -1.31 3.60 14.97
CA TYR A 31 -2.31 4.38 15.70
C TYR A 31 -1.76 4.91 17.03
N TRP A 32 -1.02 4.07 17.77
CA TRP A 32 -0.37 4.49 19.00
C TRP A 32 0.63 5.61 18.78
N SER A 33 1.45 5.50 17.73
CA SER A 33 2.42 6.53 17.36
C SER A 33 1.75 7.85 17.03
N ASP A 34 0.65 7.81 16.25
CA ASP A 34 -0.08 9.02 15.87
C ASP A 34 -0.80 9.67 17.07
N LEU A 35 -1.32 8.86 18.01
CA LEU A 35 -1.89 9.34 19.28
C LEU A 35 -0.82 10.01 20.16
N CYS A 36 0.34 9.39 20.31
CA CYS A 36 1.46 9.94 21.10
C CYS A 36 1.98 11.26 20.49
N GLU A 37 2.09 11.33 19.16
CA GLU A 37 2.50 12.55 18.47
C GLU A 37 1.48 13.69 18.67
N PHE A 38 0.18 13.39 18.54
CA PHE A 38 -0.87 14.37 18.84
C PHE A 38 -0.75 14.92 20.25
N ALA A 39 -0.66 14.03 21.25
CA ALA A 39 -0.55 14.42 22.66
C ALA A 39 0.74 15.19 22.95
N GLN A 40 1.84 14.83 22.31
CA GLN A 40 3.11 15.55 22.45
C GLN A 40 3.04 16.98 21.89
N ILE A 41 2.36 17.17 20.77
CA ILE A 41 2.25 18.48 20.11
C ILE A 41 1.25 19.40 20.86
N THR A 42 0.15 18.84 21.34
CA THR A 42 -0.95 19.63 21.94
C THR A 42 -0.88 19.72 23.45
N GLY A 43 -0.10 18.83 24.10
CA GLY A 43 -0.05 18.72 25.55
C GLY A 43 -1.26 18.01 26.17
N ALA A 44 -2.18 17.49 25.36
CA ALA A 44 -3.42 16.81 25.79
C ALA A 44 -3.70 15.59 24.92
N ASP A 45 -4.24 14.51 25.50
CA ASP A 45 -4.77 13.40 24.72
C ASP A 45 -6.25 13.63 24.33
N LEU A 46 -6.81 12.67 23.57
CA LEU A 46 -8.17 12.78 23.05
C LEU A 46 -9.24 12.91 24.16
N THR A 47 -8.97 12.47 25.39
CA THR A 47 -9.95 12.59 26.51
C THR A 47 -10.12 14.03 26.99
N GLN A 48 -9.16 14.91 26.69
CA GLN A 48 -9.09 16.31 27.14
C GLN A 48 -8.97 17.30 25.97
N ALA A 49 -8.76 16.81 24.75
CA ALA A 49 -8.56 17.62 23.57
C ALA A 49 -9.75 18.54 23.30
N ARG A 50 -9.45 19.76 22.92
CA ARG A 50 -10.41 20.79 22.51
C ARG A 50 -10.24 21.09 21.03
N GLU A 51 -11.20 21.77 20.45
CA GLU A 51 -11.16 22.17 19.04
C GLU A 51 -9.87 22.93 18.68
N GLN A 52 -9.44 23.85 19.54
CA GLN A 52 -8.18 24.59 19.35
C GLN A 52 -6.93 23.71 19.29
N ASP A 53 -6.93 22.59 20.00
CA ASP A 53 -5.80 21.65 20.01
C ASP A 53 -5.74 20.89 18.68
N VAL A 54 -6.89 20.46 18.15
CA VAL A 54 -6.98 19.82 16.84
C VAL A 54 -6.64 20.81 15.71
N GLN A 55 -7.07 22.08 15.81
CA GLN A 55 -6.70 23.11 14.85
C GLN A 55 -5.18 23.39 14.87
N ALA A 56 -4.57 23.47 16.05
CA ALA A 56 -3.12 23.66 16.18
C ALA A 56 -2.35 22.45 15.57
N TYR A 57 -2.80 21.23 15.86
CA TYR A 57 -2.23 20.02 15.29
C TYR A 57 -2.35 20.00 13.76
N TYR A 58 -3.54 20.33 13.23
CA TYR A 58 -3.77 20.42 11.78
C TYR A 58 -2.82 21.41 11.10
N ARG A 59 -2.66 22.62 11.68
CA ARG A 59 -1.76 23.64 11.14
C ARG A 59 -0.32 23.14 11.11
N ILE A 60 0.19 22.59 12.21
CA ILE A 60 1.58 22.07 12.30
C ILE A 60 1.81 20.95 11.29
N MET A 61 0.86 20.04 11.16
CA MET A 61 0.97 18.95 10.20
C MET A 61 0.89 19.43 8.75
N THR A 62 0.12 20.48 8.47
CA THR A 62 0.04 21.10 7.15
C THR A 62 1.36 21.81 6.81
N GLU A 63 1.94 22.56 7.74
CA GLU A 63 3.24 23.20 7.58
C GLU A 63 4.36 22.16 7.30
N ARG A 64 4.37 21.05 8.01
CA ARG A 64 5.29 19.92 7.73
C ARG A 64 5.07 19.30 6.35
N CYS A 65 3.83 19.25 5.90
CA CYS A 65 3.51 18.75 4.57
C CYS A 65 4.00 19.72 3.47
N GLU A 66 3.80 21.01 3.65
CA GLU A 66 4.27 22.06 2.74
C GLU A 66 5.80 22.15 2.71
N GLY A 67 6.45 21.96 3.85
CA GLY A 67 7.90 21.86 3.98
C GLY A 67 8.50 20.55 3.44
N GLY A 68 7.66 19.60 2.99
CA GLY A 68 8.12 18.32 2.43
C GLY A 68 8.59 17.29 3.48
N GLU A 69 8.44 17.55 4.77
CA GLU A 69 8.80 16.59 5.84
C GLU A 69 7.88 15.36 5.83
N ILE A 70 6.60 15.55 5.54
CA ILE A 70 5.62 14.50 5.40
C ILE A 70 4.83 14.65 4.11
N GLN A 71 4.29 13.57 3.59
CA GLN A 71 3.41 13.62 2.42
C GLN A 71 1.96 13.87 2.85
N GLN A 72 1.16 14.50 1.97
CA GLN A 72 -0.27 14.73 2.18
C GLN A 72 -1.05 13.44 2.52
N GLY A 73 -0.64 12.30 1.93
CA GLY A 73 -1.21 11.00 2.27
C GLY A 73 -0.94 10.57 3.72
N THR A 74 0.21 10.97 4.29
CA THR A 74 0.57 10.74 5.70
C THR A 74 -0.28 11.63 6.61
N LEU A 75 -0.45 12.91 6.28
CA LEU A 75 -1.34 13.81 7.00
C LEU A 75 -2.78 13.26 7.05
N ALA A 76 -3.32 12.89 5.89
CA ALA A 76 -4.66 12.30 5.80
C ALA A 76 -4.80 10.98 6.56
N LYS A 77 -3.72 10.16 6.61
CA LYS A 77 -3.68 8.92 7.41
C LYS A 77 -3.78 9.24 8.89
N LYS A 78 -2.96 10.15 9.40
CA LYS A 78 -2.93 10.54 10.82
C LYS A 78 -4.31 11.00 11.30
N PHE A 79 -4.96 11.89 10.55
CA PHE A 79 -6.31 12.35 10.89
C PHE A 79 -7.35 11.22 10.87
N ARG A 80 -7.27 10.28 9.93
CA ARG A 80 -8.17 9.11 9.92
C ARG A 80 -7.93 8.17 11.09
N GLU A 81 -6.70 7.99 11.52
CA GLU A 81 -6.36 7.15 12.66
C GLU A 81 -6.87 7.78 13.97
N LEU A 82 -6.66 9.08 14.18
CA LEU A 82 -7.17 9.80 15.34
C LEU A 82 -8.70 9.88 15.36
N HIS A 83 -9.33 10.13 14.20
CA HIS A 83 -10.78 10.04 14.03
C HIS A 83 -11.32 8.65 14.44
N SER A 84 -10.68 7.58 13.96
CA SER A 84 -11.14 6.22 14.28
C SER A 84 -11.13 5.93 15.78
N LEU A 85 -10.12 6.41 16.51
CA LEU A 85 -10.07 6.31 17.97
C LEU A 85 -11.13 7.21 18.63
N ALA A 86 -11.28 8.45 18.17
CA ALA A 86 -12.28 9.38 18.71
C ALA A 86 -13.72 8.86 18.51
N ASP A 87 -14.05 8.33 17.31
CA ASP A 87 -15.34 7.69 17.02
C ASP A 87 -15.60 6.46 17.91
N PHE A 88 -14.56 5.64 18.14
CA PHE A 88 -14.64 4.52 19.08
C PHE A 88 -14.97 4.99 20.51
N MET A 89 -14.37 6.10 20.94
CA MET A 89 -14.63 6.71 22.26
C MET A 89 -16.03 7.32 22.33
N CYS A 90 -16.50 7.99 21.27
CA CYS A 90 -17.86 8.55 21.19
C CYS A 90 -18.95 7.50 21.38
N ARG A 91 -18.73 6.28 20.93
CA ARG A 91 -19.68 5.16 21.11
C ARG A 91 -19.69 4.58 22.53
N ARG A 92 -18.78 5.02 23.40
CA ARG A 92 -18.57 4.47 24.75
C ARG A 92 -18.36 5.55 25.81
N THR A 93 -18.91 6.74 25.60
CA THR A 93 -18.72 7.90 26.50
C THR A 93 -19.04 7.57 27.95
N ASP A 94 -20.16 6.88 28.20
CA ASP A 94 -20.58 6.49 29.56
C ASP A 94 -19.60 5.51 30.20
N ALA A 95 -19.15 4.50 29.45
CA ALA A 95 -18.21 3.50 29.93
C ALA A 95 -16.85 4.11 30.34
N TYR A 96 -16.44 5.15 29.62
CA TYR A 96 -15.19 5.84 29.91
C TYR A 96 -15.35 7.06 30.82
N GLY A 97 -16.58 7.37 31.28
CA GLY A 97 -16.86 8.55 32.09
C GLY A 97 -16.39 9.83 31.39
N LEU A 98 -16.63 9.94 30.10
CA LEU A 98 -16.38 11.14 29.32
C LEU A 98 -17.58 12.07 29.39
N PRO A 99 -17.40 13.38 29.20
CA PRO A 99 -18.53 14.32 29.17
C PRO A 99 -19.53 13.95 28.07
N SER A 100 -20.81 14.20 28.30
CA SER A 100 -21.87 14.02 27.29
C SER A 100 -21.66 14.89 26.04
N SER A 101 -20.87 15.96 26.17
CA SER A 101 -20.45 16.84 25.06
C SER A 101 -19.22 16.31 24.32
N PHE A 102 -18.66 15.15 24.70
CA PHE A 102 -17.52 14.56 24.00
C PHE A 102 -17.90 14.23 22.55
N GLN A 103 -17.12 14.69 21.63
CA GLN A 103 -17.33 14.51 20.19
C GLN A 103 -16.02 14.27 19.45
N ASP A 104 -16.12 13.71 18.27
CA ASP A 104 -14.99 13.53 17.37
C ASP A 104 -14.67 14.86 16.65
N LEU A 105 -13.58 15.47 17.06
CA LEU A 105 -13.10 16.75 16.54
C LEU A 105 -12.26 16.61 15.26
N PHE A 106 -11.93 15.38 14.83
CA PHE A 106 -11.12 15.13 13.64
C PHE A 106 -11.95 14.95 12.37
N TYR A 107 -13.18 14.46 12.51
CA TYR A 107 -14.08 14.21 11.38
C TYR A 107 -14.25 15.41 10.42
N PRO A 108 -14.41 16.65 10.89
CA PRO A 108 -14.59 17.81 10.01
C PRO A 108 -13.42 18.05 9.04
N TYR A 109 -12.23 17.58 9.36
CA TYR A 109 -11.03 17.76 8.52
C TYR A 109 -10.91 16.71 7.41
N LEU A 110 -11.55 15.55 7.57
CA LEU A 110 -11.39 14.43 6.63
C LEU A 110 -11.79 14.73 5.19
N PRO A 111 -12.89 15.45 4.90
CA PRO A 111 -13.25 15.80 3.52
C PRO A 111 -12.18 16.62 2.81
N GLY A 112 -11.57 17.60 3.49
CA GLY A 112 -10.49 18.42 2.94
C GLY A 112 -9.18 17.67 2.75
N LEU A 113 -8.96 16.63 3.56
CA LEU A 113 -7.79 15.75 3.48
C LEU A 113 -7.99 14.55 2.55
N ALA A 114 -9.22 14.29 2.14
CA ALA A 114 -9.52 13.29 1.11
C ALA A 114 -8.82 13.73 -0.17
N GLY A 115 -7.65 13.14 -0.44
CA GLY A 115 -6.94 13.38 -1.70
C GLY A 115 -7.85 13.08 -2.88
N GLN A 116 -7.73 13.85 -3.94
CA GLN A 116 -8.33 13.48 -5.23
C GLN A 116 -7.99 12.02 -5.51
N ASP A 117 -8.96 11.26 -6.04
CA ASP A 117 -8.80 9.87 -6.45
C ASP A 117 -7.54 9.73 -7.32
N ARG A 118 -6.39 9.49 -6.69
CA ARG A 118 -5.14 9.35 -7.42
C ARG A 118 -5.14 7.95 -8.03
N TYR A 119 -4.89 7.91 -9.32
CA TYR A 119 -4.59 6.64 -9.98
C TYR A 119 -3.40 5.96 -9.30
N ALA A 120 -3.38 4.63 -9.35
CA ALA A 120 -2.24 3.89 -8.82
C ALA A 120 -0.96 4.30 -9.57
N ASP A 121 0.11 4.46 -8.83
CA ASP A 121 1.45 4.63 -9.39
C ASP A 121 1.91 3.26 -9.93
N VAL A 122 2.10 3.19 -11.25
CA VAL A 122 2.40 1.97 -11.99
C VAL A 122 3.75 2.16 -12.68
N ALA A 123 4.66 1.21 -12.51
CA ALA A 123 5.92 1.23 -13.23
C ALA A 123 5.68 0.98 -14.74
N PRO A 124 6.26 1.80 -15.64
CA PRO A 124 6.25 1.52 -17.07
C PRO A 124 6.93 0.17 -17.38
N VAL A 125 6.47 -0.49 -18.45
CA VAL A 125 7.01 -1.81 -18.85
C VAL A 125 8.50 -1.70 -19.15
N GLU A 126 8.92 -0.64 -19.82
CA GLU A 126 10.32 -0.38 -20.19
C GLU A 126 11.24 -0.22 -18.96
N GLU A 127 10.71 0.33 -17.87
CA GLU A 127 11.45 0.41 -16.59
C GLU A 127 11.55 -0.96 -15.93
N ILE A 128 10.49 -1.77 -16.02
CA ILE A 128 10.47 -3.13 -15.45
C ILE A 128 11.44 -4.03 -16.21
N ASP A 129 11.49 -3.93 -17.54
CA ASP A 129 12.41 -4.71 -18.37
C ASP A 129 13.86 -4.38 -18.02
N ARG A 130 14.22 -3.10 -17.92
CA ARG A 130 15.55 -2.66 -17.48
C ARG A 130 15.90 -3.10 -16.06
N LEU A 131 14.90 -3.11 -15.17
CA LEU A 131 15.08 -3.58 -13.80
C LEU A 131 15.39 -5.09 -13.74
N LEU A 132 14.68 -5.89 -14.55
CA LEU A 132 14.91 -7.33 -14.67
C LEU A 132 16.29 -7.60 -15.32
N GLU A 133 16.64 -6.87 -16.36
CA GLU A 133 17.95 -6.98 -17.00
C GLU A 133 19.09 -6.69 -16.01
N ALA A 134 19.00 -5.63 -15.24
CA ALA A 134 19.98 -5.30 -14.21
C ALA A 134 20.09 -6.38 -13.11
N ALA A 135 19.03 -7.15 -12.87
CA ALA A 135 18.98 -8.19 -11.85
C ALA A 135 19.34 -9.60 -12.37
N GLN A 136 19.65 -9.79 -13.67
CA GLN A 136 19.90 -11.12 -14.27
C GLN A 136 21.01 -11.93 -13.56
N GLY A 137 22.01 -11.25 -13.00
CA GLY A 137 23.12 -11.90 -12.27
C GLY A 137 22.79 -12.32 -10.85
N ASP A 138 21.61 -11.96 -10.32
CA ASP A 138 21.13 -12.27 -8.97
C ASP A 138 19.79 -13.01 -9.06
N ARG A 139 19.84 -14.34 -9.04
CA ARG A 139 18.64 -15.19 -9.17
C ARG A 139 17.55 -14.84 -8.15
N GLN A 140 17.94 -14.54 -6.91
CA GLN A 140 16.97 -14.18 -5.87
C GLN A 140 16.29 -12.86 -6.17
N ALA A 141 17.05 -11.84 -6.54
CA ALA A 141 16.49 -10.54 -6.90
C ALA A 141 15.59 -10.62 -8.13
N TYR A 142 16.02 -11.32 -9.16
CA TYR A 142 15.25 -11.55 -10.39
C TYR A 142 13.91 -12.22 -10.10
N THR A 143 13.93 -13.30 -9.30
CA THR A 143 12.71 -14.05 -8.92
C THR A 143 11.78 -13.18 -8.07
N VAL A 144 12.29 -12.43 -7.10
CA VAL A 144 11.48 -11.52 -6.27
C VAL A 144 10.80 -10.44 -7.13
N ILE A 145 11.53 -9.83 -8.07
CA ILE A 145 10.97 -8.85 -9.01
C ILE A 145 9.87 -9.49 -9.86
N THR A 146 10.11 -10.68 -10.39
CA THR A 146 9.15 -11.44 -11.18
C THR A 146 7.87 -11.73 -10.38
N LEU A 147 7.98 -12.20 -9.15
CA LEU A 147 6.81 -12.48 -8.29
C LEU A 147 6.02 -11.22 -7.94
N LEU A 148 6.69 -10.10 -7.70
CA LEU A 148 6.03 -8.82 -7.48
C LEU A 148 5.22 -8.35 -8.70
N TYR A 149 5.80 -8.49 -9.90
CA TYR A 149 5.25 -7.96 -11.13
C TYR A 149 4.29 -8.93 -11.83
N ARG A 150 4.66 -10.21 -11.97
CA ARG A 150 3.88 -11.20 -12.74
C ARG A 150 2.80 -11.88 -11.90
N VAL A 151 3.08 -12.12 -10.63
CA VAL A 151 2.17 -12.82 -9.70
C VAL A 151 1.43 -11.84 -8.78
N GLY A 152 1.98 -10.65 -8.57
CA GLY A 152 1.34 -9.61 -7.76
C GLY A 152 1.40 -9.87 -6.26
N LEU A 153 2.38 -10.64 -5.77
CA LEU A 153 2.61 -10.83 -4.34
C LEU A 153 3.08 -9.54 -3.67
N SER A 154 2.76 -9.34 -2.43
CA SER A 154 3.33 -8.26 -1.59
C SER A 154 4.71 -8.67 -1.06
N SER A 155 5.51 -7.67 -0.65
CA SER A 155 6.81 -7.95 -0.01
C SER A 155 6.68 -8.83 1.24
N THR A 156 5.61 -8.68 2.01
CA THR A 156 5.37 -9.48 3.20
C THR A 156 5.04 -10.93 2.86
N GLU A 157 4.23 -11.16 1.83
CA GLU A 157 3.94 -12.51 1.33
C GLU A 157 5.19 -13.20 0.79
N ILE A 158 6.01 -12.50 0.01
CA ILE A 158 7.28 -13.03 -0.50
C ILE A 158 8.24 -13.41 0.64
N CYS A 159 8.34 -12.57 1.69
CA CYS A 159 9.20 -12.85 2.84
C CYS A 159 8.72 -14.07 3.66
N ALA A 160 7.43 -14.34 3.68
CA ALA A 160 6.84 -15.46 4.42
C ALA A 160 6.69 -16.73 3.58
N LEU A 161 6.87 -16.66 2.25
CA LEU A 161 6.62 -17.75 1.32
C LEU A 161 7.53 -18.94 1.62
N LYS A 162 6.94 -20.12 1.64
CA LYS A 162 7.63 -21.39 1.88
C LYS A 162 7.58 -22.29 0.64
N ARG A 163 8.42 -23.30 0.61
CA ARG A 163 8.43 -24.28 -0.49
C ARG A 163 7.11 -25.08 -0.56
N GLU A 164 6.49 -25.36 0.57
CA GLU A 164 5.20 -26.04 0.70
C GLU A 164 4.00 -25.22 0.18
N ASP A 165 4.17 -23.90 0.03
CA ASP A 165 3.12 -23.02 -0.50
C ASP A 165 2.99 -23.10 -2.02
N ILE A 166 3.87 -23.84 -2.71
CA ILE A 166 3.85 -24.04 -4.16
C ILE A 166 3.03 -25.28 -4.49
N GLY A 167 1.88 -25.08 -5.13
CA GLY A 167 1.02 -26.16 -5.62
C GLY A 167 1.07 -26.25 -7.13
N LEU A 168 1.32 -27.47 -7.65
CA LEU A 168 1.24 -27.78 -9.07
C LEU A 168 -0.01 -28.62 -9.32
N TYR A 169 -0.87 -28.17 -10.22
CA TYR A 169 -2.14 -28.80 -10.55
C TYR A 169 -2.25 -28.98 -12.08
N GLU A 170 -3.20 -29.76 -12.55
CA GLU A 170 -3.45 -29.96 -13.99
C GLU A 170 -3.76 -28.62 -14.72
N ASN A 171 -4.35 -27.67 -14.03
CA ASN A 171 -4.73 -26.36 -14.57
C ASN A 171 -3.69 -25.25 -14.33
N GLY A 172 -2.50 -25.59 -13.85
CA GLY A 172 -1.38 -24.66 -13.66
C GLY A 172 -0.79 -24.65 -12.25
N ALA A 173 0.16 -23.75 -12.05
CA ALA A 173 0.82 -23.54 -10.77
C ALA A 173 0.14 -22.45 -9.95
N TYR A 174 0.12 -22.63 -8.63
CA TYR A 174 -0.46 -21.69 -7.68
C TYR A 174 0.46 -21.52 -6.48
N LEU A 175 0.48 -20.30 -5.93
CA LEU A 175 1.09 -20.00 -4.64
C LEU A 175 0.00 -19.78 -3.61
N ALA A 176 0.18 -20.36 -2.41
CA ALA A 176 -0.75 -20.23 -1.27
C ALA A 176 -0.12 -19.42 -0.12
N PRO A 177 0.14 -18.10 -0.27
CA PRO A 177 0.75 -17.30 0.78
C PRO A 177 -0.12 -17.29 2.03
N GLU A 178 0.51 -17.29 3.20
CA GLU A 178 -0.20 -17.22 4.48
C GLU A 178 -1.17 -16.05 4.55
N GLY A 179 -2.39 -16.30 5.04
CA GLY A 179 -3.45 -15.29 5.18
C GLY A 179 -4.30 -15.07 3.93
N ARG A 180 -4.03 -15.73 2.81
CA ARG A 180 -4.93 -15.75 1.65
C ARG A 180 -5.93 -16.89 1.72
N GLN A 181 -7.15 -16.63 1.27
CA GLN A 181 -8.21 -17.67 1.18
C GLN A 181 -8.09 -18.53 -0.08
N GLU A 182 -7.55 -17.97 -1.14
CA GLU A 182 -7.40 -18.63 -2.43
C GLU A 182 -5.93 -18.58 -2.88
N GLY A 183 -5.49 -19.62 -3.55
CA GLY A 183 -4.18 -19.66 -4.20
C GLY A 183 -4.06 -18.60 -5.30
N VAL A 184 -2.87 -18.08 -5.47
CA VAL A 184 -2.54 -17.08 -6.50
C VAL A 184 -1.96 -17.81 -7.71
N TYR A 185 -2.60 -17.68 -8.87
CA TYR A 185 -2.12 -18.30 -10.10
C TYR A 185 -0.73 -17.75 -10.48
N VAL A 186 0.16 -18.64 -10.87
CA VAL A 186 1.52 -18.32 -11.34
C VAL A 186 1.58 -18.53 -12.85
N PRO A 187 1.78 -17.46 -13.64
CA PRO A 187 2.01 -17.61 -15.07
C PRO A 187 3.24 -18.46 -15.38
N GLU A 188 3.24 -19.15 -16.51
CA GLU A 188 4.27 -20.11 -16.89
C GLU A 188 5.70 -19.49 -16.91
N ASP A 189 5.84 -18.30 -17.42
CA ASP A 189 7.11 -17.54 -17.43
C ASP A 189 7.61 -17.26 -16.01
N ALA A 190 6.73 -16.95 -15.08
CA ALA A 190 7.07 -16.73 -13.68
C ALA A 190 7.38 -18.07 -12.96
N LEU A 191 6.69 -19.14 -13.33
CA LEU A 191 6.97 -20.48 -12.81
C LEU A 191 8.37 -20.96 -13.19
N GLN A 192 8.76 -20.82 -14.44
CA GLN A 192 10.11 -21.18 -14.93
C GLN A 192 11.21 -20.43 -14.17
N VAL A 193 11.00 -19.14 -13.89
CA VAL A 193 11.94 -18.33 -13.08
C VAL A 193 12.00 -18.84 -11.66
N LEU A 194 10.86 -19.21 -11.08
CA LEU A 194 10.78 -19.73 -9.71
C LEU A 194 11.46 -21.10 -9.61
N GLU A 195 11.21 -22.00 -10.54
CA GLU A 195 11.84 -23.33 -10.61
C GLU A 195 13.37 -23.22 -10.76
N SER A 196 13.85 -22.38 -11.66
CA SER A 196 15.29 -22.10 -11.81
C SER A 196 15.93 -21.57 -10.52
N TYR A 197 15.21 -20.76 -9.75
CA TYR A 197 15.68 -20.31 -8.45
C TYR A 197 15.74 -21.49 -7.46
N LEU A 198 14.71 -22.35 -7.43
CA LEU A 198 14.59 -23.50 -6.53
C LEU A 198 15.67 -24.56 -6.73
N GLU A 199 16.14 -24.76 -7.97
CA GLU A 199 17.23 -25.69 -8.28
C GLU A 199 18.54 -25.33 -7.56
N GLY A 200 18.78 -24.02 -7.31
CA GLY A 200 19.96 -23.55 -6.61
C GLY A 200 19.74 -23.14 -5.15
N ALA A 201 18.51 -23.18 -4.68
CA ALA A 201 18.16 -22.78 -3.32
C ALA A 201 18.32 -23.94 -2.32
N GLY A 202 19.00 -23.68 -1.18
CA GLY A 202 19.09 -24.60 -0.06
C GLY A 202 17.74 -24.82 0.64
N GLU A 203 17.71 -25.77 1.58
CA GLU A 203 16.56 -25.99 2.45
C GLU A 203 16.60 -25.00 3.61
N HIS A 204 15.62 -24.08 3.61
CA HIS A 204 15.45 -23.05 4.63
C HIS A 204 13.97 -22.94 5.02
N PRO A 205 13.66 -22.37 6.21
CA PRO A 205 12.27 -22.23 6.66
C PRO A 205 11.38 -21.41 5.72
N THR A 206 11.98 -20.46 4.98
CA THR A 206 11.31 -19.66 3.95
C THR A 206 12.01 -19.83 2.61
N LEU A 207 11.27 -19.60 1.54
CA LEU A 207 11.78 -19.72 0.17
C LEU A 207 12.90 -18.73 -0.12
N PHE A 208 12.75 -17.49 0.38
CA PHE A 208 13.73 -16.40 0.23
C PHE A 208 14.38 -16.07 1.58
N TYR A 209 15.71 -16.08 1.58
CA TYR A 209 16.49 -15.92 2.79
C TYR A 209 17.74 -15.04 2.54
N ASN A 210 18.31 -14.52 3.59
CA ASN A 210 19.55 -13.74 3.55
C ASN A 210 20.79 -14.66 3.56
N ARG A 211 21.98 -14.09 3.46
CA ARG A 211 23.24 -14.85 3.49
C ARG A 211 23.48 -15.65 4.78
N ARG A 212 22.73 -15.40 5.85
CA ARG A 212 22.79 -16.13 7.12
C ARG A 212 21.77 -17.25 7.19
N GLY A 213 20.92 -17.40 6.17
CA GLY A 213 19.83 -18.35 6.16
C GLY A 213 18.54 -17.86 6.86
N ASP A 214 18.50 -16.60 7.35
CA ASP A 214 17.31 -16.05 7.97
C ASP A 214 16.31 -15.58 6.92
N PRO A 215 15.00 -15.61 7.21
CA PRO A 215 13.97 -15.06 6.31
C PRO A 215 14.26 -13.62 5.90
N LEU A 216 13.94 -13.27 4.66
CA LEU A 216 13.99 -11.88 4.23
C LEU A 216 12.96 -11.05 5.01
N ASN A 217 13.16 -9.75 5.02
CA ASN A 217 12.17 -8.79 5.52
C ASN A 217 11.83 -7.76 4.43
N PRO A 218 10.67 -7.09 4.51
CA PRO A 218 10.24 -6.13 3.48
C PRO A 218 11.22 -4.97 3.25
N MET A 219 12.00 -4.60 4.27
CA MET A 219 13.02 -3.56 4.13
C MET A 219 14.21 -4.03 3.26
N TYR A 220 14.56 -5.32 3.33
CA TYR A 220 15.56 -5.90 2.43
C TYR A 220 15.10 -5.81 0.97
N ILE A 221 13.85 -6.22 0.67
CA ILE A 221 13.27 -6.11 -0.67
C ILE A 221 13.28 -4.64 -1.15
N SER A 222 12.92 -3.69 -0.29
CA SER A 222 12.93 -2.27 -0.64
C SER A 222 14.34 -1.76 -0.99
N ARG A 223 15.36 -2.16 -0.22
CA ARG A 223 16.76 -1.79 -0.50
C ARG A 223 17.28 -2.48 -1.76
N MET A 224 16.92 -3.74 -1.96
CA MET A 224 17.26 -4.50 -3.17
C MET A 224 16.70 -3.81 -4.42
N LEU A 225 15.42 -3.49 -4.43
CA LEU A 225 14.77 -2.79 -5.55
C LEU A 225 15.41 -1.44 -5.83
N ARG A 226 15.73 -0.66 -4.79
CA ARG A 226 16.43 0.61 -4.94
C ARG A 226 17.78 0.43 -5.62
N ARG A 227 18.59 -0.52 -5.15
CA ARG A 227 19.90 -0.84 -5.74
C ARG A 227 19.78 -1.20 -7.22
N TYR A 228 18.84 -2.08 -7.59
CA TYR A 228 18.67 -2.49 -8.99
C TYR A 228 18.06 -1.38 -9.85
N SER A 229 17.23 -0.49 -9.29
CA SER A 229 16.78 0.71 -10.00
C SER A 229 17.94 1.65 -10.33
N GLU A 230 18.88 1.85 -9.39
CA GLU A 230 20.09 2.64 -9.59
C GLU A 230 20.99 2.01 -10.68
N LEU A 231 21.19 0.69 -10.66
CA LEU A 231 21.96 -0.05 -11.68
C LEU A 231 21.31 0.02 -13.07
N ALA A 232 19.97 -0.04 -13.12
CA ALA A 232 19.20 0.06 -14.36
C ALA A 232 19.09 1.49 -14.91
N GLY A 233 19.54 2.50 -14.16
CA GLY A 233 19.41 3.90 -14.55
C GLY A 233 17.95 4.37 -14.65
N ILE A 234 17.07 3.83 -13.78
CA ILE A 234 15.63 4.18 -13.73
C ILE A 234 15.28 4.90 -12.42
N PRO A 235 14.17 5.62 -12.38
CA PRO A 235 13.63 6.15 -11.11
C PRO A 235 13.40 5.04 -10.09
N PRO A 236 13.53 5.29 -8.78
CA PRO A 236 13.36 4.29 -7.75
C PRO A 236 12.03 3.53 -7.90
N CYS A 237 12.13 2.22 -8.17
CA CYS A 237 10.99 1.34 -8.32
C CYS A 237 10.70 0.63 -6.99
N SER A 238 9.49 0.79 -6.46
CA SER A 238 9.08 0.12 -5.22
C SER A 238 8.32 -1.17 -5.51
N ALA A 239 8.31 -2.10 -4.57
CA ALA A 239 7.48 -3.30 -4.64
C ALA A 239 5.98 -2.97 -4.90
N ARG A 240 5.52 -1.85 -4.37
CA ARG A 240 4.16 -1.36 -4.60
C ARG A 240 3.93 -0.96 -6.06
N LYS A 241 4.90 -0.30 -6.72
CA LYS A 241 4.80 0.06 -8.15
C LYS A 241 4.74 -1.18 -9.04
N LEU A 242 5.60 -2.17 -8.79
CA LEU A 242 5.60 -3.46 -9.52
C LEU A 242 4.27 -4.20 -9.35
N ARG A 243 3.80 -4.31 -8.12
CA ARG A 243 2.52 -4.93 -7.82
C ARG A 243 1.34 -4.15 -8.43
N SER A 244 1.44 -2.83 -8.49
CA SER A 244 0.46 -2.00 -9.18
C SER A 244 0.44 -2.28 -10.69
N ALA A 245 1.60 -2.54 -11.29
CA ALA A 245 1.72 -2.90 -12.70
C ALA A 245 1.04 -4.25 -12.98
N CYS A 246 1.20 -5.25 -12.08
CA CYS A 246 0.46 -6.51 -12.19
C CYS A 246 -1.06 -6.28 -12.23
N ALA A 247 -1.61 -5.56 -11.26
CA ALA A 247 -3.05 -5.29 -11.21
C ALA A 247 -3.54 -4.50 -12.44
N TYR A 248 -2.76 -3.53 -12.90
CA TYR A 248 -3.05 -2.76 -14.11
C TYR A 248 -3.10 -3.66 -15.35
N ASN A 249 -2.11 -4.55 -15.52
CA ASN A 249 -2.07 -5.49 -16.64
C ASN A 249 -3.26 -6.44 -16.64
N LEU A 250 -3.64 -6.99 -15.49
CA LEU A 250 -4.83 -7.83 -15.39
C LEU A 250 -6.08 -7.13 -15.88
N PHE A 251 -6.27 -5.85 -15.54
CA PHE A 251 -7.38 -5.05 -16.07
C PHE A 251 -7.24 -4.73 -17.56
N SER A 252 -6.03 -4.55 -18.06
CA SER A 252 -5.77 -4.28 -19.49
C SER A 252 -6.08 -5.51 -20.34
N TYR A 253 -6.04 -6.70 -19.75
CA TYR A 253 -6.48 -7.96 -20.36
C TYR A 253 -7.88 -8.37 -19.92
N GLU A 254 -8.73 -7.39 -19.58
CA GLU A 254 -10.17 -7.54 -19.33
C GLU A 254 -10.56 -8.39 -18.13
N ALA A 255 -9.63 -8.65 -17.19
CA ALA A 255 -9.97 -9.34 -15.96
C ALA A 255 -11.00 -8.56 -15.13
N GLY A 256 -12.00 -9.25 -14.60
CA GLY A 256 -13.04 -8.66 -13.78
C GLY A 256 -12.52 -8.13 -12.44
N ALA A 257 -13.11 -7.03 -11.94
CA ALA A 257 -12.65 -6.40 -10.67
C ALA A 257 -12.66 -7.37 -9.47
N ARG A 258 -13.57 -8.36 -9.44
CA ARG A 258 -13.61 -9.39 -8.41
C ARG A 258 -12.41 -10.34 -8.51
N GLN A 259 -12.07 -10.75 -9.73
CA GLN A 259 -10.95 -11.63 -10.01
C GLN A 259 -9.62 -10.94 -9.66
N VAL A 260 -9.45 -9.68 -10.08
CA VAL A 260 -8.25 -8.90 -9.73
C VAL A 260 -8.16 -8.68 -8.23
N ALA A 261 -9.27 -8.41 -7.53
CA ALA A 261 -9.28 -8.26 -6.08
C ALA A 261 -8.84 -9.55 -5.36
N ALA A 262 -9.38 -10.70 -5.77
CA ALA A 262 -9.01 -12.01 -5.24
C ALA A 262 -7.53 -12.32 -5.51
N HIS A 263 -7.10 -12.19 -6.78
CA HIS A 263 -5.72 -12.43 -7.19
C HIS A 263 -4.71 -11.53 -6.44
N MET A 264 -5.05 -10.25 -6.25
CA MET A 264 -4.20 -9.29 -5.54
C MET A 264 -4.31 -9.38 -4.01
N GLY A 265 -5.29 -10.13 -3.46
CA GLY A 265 -5.56 -10.17 -2.01
C GLY A 265 -5.94 -8.81 -1.43
N ILE A 266 -6.72 -8.02 -2.16
CA ILE A 266 -7.16 -6.68 -1.74
C ILE A 266 -8.68 -6.54 -1.87
N THR A 267 -9.25 -5.52 -1.20
CA THR A 267 -10.69 -5.28 -1.28
C THR A 267 -11.09 -4.69 -2.64
N LYS A 268 -12.34 -4.90 -3.07
CA LYS A 268 -12.90 -4.31 -4.29
C LYS A 268 -12.76 -2.79 -4.34
N THR A 269 -12.85 -2.12 -3.21
CA THR A 269 -12.67 -0.65 -3.12
C THR A 269 -11.26 -0.24 -3.52
N HIS A 270 -10.24 -0.97 -3.06
CA HIS A 270 -8.85 -0.69 -3.41
C HIS A 270 -8.51 -1.03 -4.88
N VAL A 271 -9.21 -2.00 -5.47
CA VAL A 271 -9.03 -2.39 -6.87
C VAL A 271 -9.45 -1.29 -7.85
N ASN A 272 -10.47 -0.50 -7.53
CA ASN A 272 -11.01 0.52 -8.43
C ASN A 272 -9.97 1.55 -8.89
N ARG A 273 -8.94 1.83 -8.10
CA ARG A 273 -7.84 2.74 -8.45
C ARG A 273 -7.04 2.28 -9.69
N TYR A 274 -6.89 0.98 -9.87
CA TYR A 274 -6.20 0.39 -11.02
C TYR A 274 -7.11 0.34 -12.25
N ARG A 275 -8.38 -0.03 -12.04
CA ARG A 275 -9.39 -0.07 -13.10
C ARG A 275 -9.61 1.28 -13.76
N LYS A 276 -9.71 2.36 -12.99
CA LYS A 276 -9.90 3.72 -13.52
C LYS A 276 -8.76 4.09 -14.48
N LYS A 277 -7.51 3.78 -14.14
CA LYS A 277 -6.36 4.08 -15.01
C LYS A 277 -6.40 3.24 -16.28
N ALA A 278 -6.55 1.93 -16.19
CA ALA A 278 -6.61 1.03 -17.33
C ALA A 278 -7.76 1.39 -18.27
N TYR A 279 -8.95 1.66 -17.73
CA TYR A 279 -10.11 2.07 -18.51
C TYR A 279 -9.86 3.39 -19.27
N LYS A 280 -9.28 4.40 -18.63
CA LYS A 280 -8.97 5.68 -19.27
C LYS A 280 -8.00 5.51 -20.44
N GLU A 281 -6.95 4.71 -20.29
CA GLU A 281 -6.00 4.46 -21.36
C GLU A 281 -6.59 3.62 -22.50
N GLN A 282 -7.39 2.61 -22.20
CA GLN A 282 -8.13 1.84 -23.21
C GLN A 282 -9.10 2.72 -23.99
N LEU A 283 -9.84 3.58 -23.29
CA LEU A 283 -10.76 4.53 -23.93
C LEU A 283 -10.00 5.50 -24.84
N SER A 284 -8.87 6.04 -24.38
CA SER A 284 -8.03 6.95 -25.16
C SER A 284 -7.47 6.26 -26.41
N ARG A 285 -7.00 5.01 -26.29
CA ARG A 285 -6.52 4.21 -27.43
C ARG A 285 -7.65 3.87 -28.39
N ALA A 286 -8.83 3.50 -27.89
CA ALA A 286 -10.01 3.21 -28.70
C ALA A 286 -10.49 4.46 -29.44
N ALA A 287 -10.58 5.60 -28.76
CA ALA A 287 -10.95 6.87 -29.37
C ALA A 287 -9.96 7.27 -30.48
N GLY A 288 -8.66 7.13 -30.26
CA GLY A 288 -7.65 7.39 -31.30
C GLY A 288 -7.74 6.46 -32.52
N ARG A 289 -8.27 5.23 -32.35
CA ARG A 289 -8.51 4.29 -33.46
C ARG A 289 -9.81 4.54 -34.20
N LEU A 290 -10.83 5.08 -33.52
CA LEU A 290 -12.13 5.36 -34.10
C LEU A 290 -12.13 6.61 -34.99
N VAL A 291 -11.18 7.53 -34.80
CA VAL A 291 -11.10 8.78 -35.60
C VAL A 291 -10.43 8.47 -36.95
N ARG A 292 -11.21 7.90 -37.89
CA ARG A 292 -10.87 7.90 -39.31
C ARG A 292 -11.30 9.19 -40.04
N ILE A 293 -12.13 10.00 -39.39
CA ILE A 293 -12.61 11.28 -39.91
C ILE A 293 -11.89 12.37 -39.15
N ARG A 294 -11.00 13.13 -39.80
CA ARG A 294 -10.49 14.36 -39.27
C ARG A 294 -11.62 15.37 -39.20
N VAL A 295 -11.96 15.80 -38.00
CA VAL A 295 -12.80 16.98 -37.80
C VAL A 295 -11.84 18.16 -37.86
N GLU A 296 -11.95 18.98 -38.88
CA GLU A 296 -11.25 20.27 -38.94
C GLU A 296 -11.97 21.24 -38.00
N ASP A 297 -11.23 21.99 -37.23
CA ASP A 297 -11.77 23.02 -36.38
C ASP A 297 -12.22 24.20 -37.28
N PRO A 298 -13.54 24.42 -37.49
CA PRO A 298 -14.02 25.52 -38.32
C PRO A 298 -13.83 26.89 -37.67
N PHE A 299 -13.38 26.91 -36.38
CA PHE A 299 -13.15 28.10 -35.60
C PHE A 299 -11.65 28.30 -35.27
N GLY A 300 -10.78 27.58 -36.00
CA GLY A 300 -9.33 27.69 -35.84
C GLY A 300 -8.92 29.16 -35.88
N ARG A 301 -8.26 29.63 -34.80
CA ARG A 301 -7.74 30.99 -34.75
C ARG A 301 -6.73 31.16 -35.88
N GLU A 302 -7.05 32.05 -36.80
CA GLU A 302 -6.06 32.61 -37.70
C GLU A 302 -4.93 33.18 -36.85
N GLU A 303 -3.75 32.60 -36.97
CA GLU A 303 -2.54 33.20 -36.37
C GLU A 303 -2.35 34.59 -36.94
N LEU A 304 -2.49 35.60 -36.11
CA LEU A 304 -2.11 36.99 -36.37
C LEU A 304 -0.61 37.17 -36.12
#